data_b80309a8e6caf0a1eb9a2c487178ddbd
#
_entry.id   b80309a8e6caf0a1eb9a2c487178ddbd
#
_cell.length_a   1.000
_cell.length_b   1.000
_cell.length_c   1.000
_cell.angle_alpha   90.00
_cell.angle_beta   90.00
_cell.angle_gamma   90.00
#
_symmetry.space_group_name_H-M   'P 1'
#
loop_
_entity.id
_entity.type
_entity.pdbx_description
1 polymer ?
#
loop_
_entity_poly.entity_id
_entity_poly.type
_entity_poly.pdbx_seq_one_letter_code
_entity_poly.pdbx_strand_id
1 'polypeptide(L)'
;MTRIFKHDILPLIKERWSPRAYSEEKISKDDLYAILEAASYALSCFNEQPWRFILADDEKTLTKMRSILYSGNLQWAQKAPVLLLIAAKKTFSLNNEENFWHMFDTGTAWGFLSLEAQKRGIITHAMGGFSMSKARKLFKISDDYEIVTVVAIGRYGDISQLSDDLK
;
A
#
# COMPACT_ATOMS: atom_id res chain seq x y z
N MET A 1 -2.67 19.08 11.81
CA MET A 1 -4.04 19.04 12.37
C MET A 1 -4.03 18.15 13.60
N THR A 2 -4.38 18.67 14.80
CA THR A 2 -4.45 17.84 16.03
C THR A 2 -5.74 17.03 15.99
N ARG A 3 -5.63 15.69 16.01
CA ARG A 3 -6.81 14.81 16.06
C ARG A 3 -7.34 14.74 17.47
N ILE A 4 -8.65 14.88 17.65
CA ILE A 4 -9.33 14.76 18.93
C ILE A 4 -10.05 13.40 18.97
N PHE A 5 -9.75 12.59 19.98
CA PHE A 5 -10.37 11.27 20.17
C PHE A 5 -11.35 11.32 21.33
N LYS A 6 -12.57 10.83 21.11
CA LYS A 6 -13.63 10.76 22.14
C LYS A 6 -13.54 9.50 23.00
N HIS A 7 -12.88 8.47 22.51
CA HIS A 7 -12.74 7.18 23.18
C HIS A 7 -11.27 6.77 23.22
N ASP A 8 -10.92 5.91 24.15
CA ASP A 8 -9.60 5.31 24.21
C ASP A 8 -9.53 4.16 23.19
N ILE A 9 -8.79 4.38 22.10
CA ILE A 9 -8.52 3.41 21.04
C ILE A 9 -7.02 3.14 20.97
N LEU A 10 -6.64 2.07 20.25
CA LEU A 10 -5.24 1.68 20.12
C LEU A 10 -4.35 2.85 19.69
N PRO A 11 -3.18 3.07 20.36
CA PRO A 11 -2.26 4.16 20.03
C PRO A 11 -1.87 4.18 18.55
N LEU A 12 -1.61 3.00 17.96
CA LEU A 12 -1.27 2.87 16.53
C LEU A 12 -2.34 3.45 15.59
N ILE A 13 -3.62 3.31 15.96
CA ILE A 13 -4.73 3.90 15.19
C ILE A 13 -4.75 5.42 15.35
N LYS A 14 -4.47 5.92 16.57
CA LYS A 14 -4.40 7.36 16.85
C LYS A 14 -3.27 8.03 16.07
N GLU A 15 -2.14 7.37 15.94
CA GLU A 15 -0.91 7.91 15.35
C GLU A 15 -0.86 7.75 13.83
N ARG A 16 -1.40 6.64 13.31
CA ARG A 16 -1.34 6.35 11.87
C ARG A 16 -2.11 7.38 11.03
N TRP A 17 -1.45 7.91 10.04
CA TRP A 17 -2.07 8.72 8.98
C TRP A 17 -1.34 8.48 7.64
N SER A 18 -1.64 9.23 6.60
CA SER A 18 -1.10 9.04 5.25
C SER A 18 -0.28 10.26 4.83
N PRO A 19 0.98 10.39 5.29
CA PRO A 19 1.85 11.50 4.92
C PRO A 19 2.37 11.38 3.49
N ARG A 20 2.90 12.49 2.95
CA ARG A 20 3.49 12.56 1.61
C ARG A 20 4.99 12.89 1.63
N ALA A 21 5.54 13.27 2.79
CA ALA A 21 6.96 13.54 2.94
C ALA A 21 7.69 12.25 3.31
N TYR A 22 8.50 11.75 2.39
CA TYR A 22 9.33 10.55 2.55
C TYR A 22 10.80 10.92 2.64
N SER A 23 11.54 10.27 3.54
CA SER A 23 13.00 10.28 3.54
C SER A 23 13.53 9.26 2.53
N GLU A 24 14.80 9.44 2.14
CA GLU A 24 15.49 8.49 1.25
C GLU A 24 16.04 7.26 2.01
N GLU A 25 15.79 7.18 3.32
CA GLU A 25 16.22 6.06 4.15
C GLU A 25 15.58 4.76 3.67
N LYS A 26 16.40 3.76 3.40
CA LYS A 26 15.94 2.45 2.96
C LYS A 26 15.23 1.70 4.09
N ILE A 27 14.19 1.00 3.75
CA ILE A 27 13.52 0.06 4.65
C ILE A 27 14.31 -1.25 4.65
N SER A 28 14.55 -1.81 5.84
CA SER A 28 15.19 -3.13 5.95
C SER A 28 14.30 -4.21 5.34
N LYS A 29 14.92 -5.28 4.82
CA LYS A 29 14.15 -6.43 4.29
C LYS A 29 13.30 -7.07 5.39
N ASP A 30 13.81 -7.16 6.61
CA ASP A 30 13.11 -7.73 7.76
C ASP A 30 11.86 -6.91 8.11
N ASP A 31 11.98 -5.58 8.16
CA ASP A 31 10.81 -4.71 8.38
C ASP A 31 9.79 -4.86 7.25
N LEU A 32 10.25 -4.88 6.00
CA LEU A 32 9.38 -4.97 4.85
C LEU A 32 8.62 -6.30 4.81
N TYR A 33 9.31 -7.42 5.06
CA TYR A 33 8.67 -8.72 5.13
C TYR A 33 7.72 -8.84 6.33
N ALA A 34 8.06 -8.28 7.48
CA ALA A 34 7.17 -8.28 8.64
C ALA A 34 5.86 -7.51 8.38
N ILE A 35 5.91 -6.39 7.63
CA ILE A 35 4.71 -5.64 7.22
C ILE A 35 3.84 -6.48 6.27
N LEU A 36 4.46 -7.17 5.32
CA LEU A 36 3.76 -8.06 4.38
C LEU A 36 3.19 -9.30 5.08
N GLU A 37 3.94 -9.86 6.04
CA GLU A 37 3.48 -10.97 6.87
C GLU A 37 2.25 -10.56 7.69
N ALA A 38 2.26 -9.40 8.34
CA ALA A 38 1.10 -8.89 9.06
C ALA A 38 -0.16 -8.81 8.18
N ALA A 39 0.00 -8.39 6.92
CA ALA A 39 -1.11 -8.41 5.96
C ALA A 39 -1.66 -9.82 5.70
N SER A 40 -0.81 -10.85 5.74
CA SER A 40 -1.22 -12.24 5.48
C SER A 40 -2.10 -12.84 6.59
N TYR A 41 -2.08 -12.24 7.80
CA TYR A 41 -2.93 -12.63 8.93
C TYR A 41 -4.28 -11.88 8.98
N ALA A 42 -4.60 -11.12 7.94
CA ALA A 42 -5.89 -10.46 7.85
C ALA A 42 -7.04 -11.48 7.67
N LEU A 43 -8.22 -11.08 8.10
CA LEU A 43 -9.44 -11.87 7.94
C LEU A 43 -9.87 -11.89 6.46
N SER A 44 -10.37 -13.03 5.99
CA SER A 44 -10.94 -13.15 4.65
C SER A 44 -12.05 -14.18 4.59
N CYS A 45 -12.96 -14.03 3.64
CA CYS A 45 -14.06 -14.96 3.40
C CYS A 45 -13.50 -16.37 3.09
N PHE A 46 -13.92 -17.38 3.84
CA PHE A 46 -13.41 -18.75 3.76
C PHE A 46 -11.87 -18.87 3.84
N ASN A 47 -11.20 -17.88 4.44
CA ASN A 47 -9.74 -17.80 4.48
C ASN A 47 -9.10 -17.83 3.08
N GLU A 48 -9.76 -17.25 2.08
CA GLU A 48 -9.30 -17.25 0.68
C GLU A 48 -8.03 -16.44 0.47
N GLN A 49 -7.79 -15.39 1.28
CA GLN A 49 -6.58 -14.54 1.19
C GLN A 49 -6.36 -14.03 -0.24
N PRO A 50 -7.31 -13.26 -0.79
CA PRO A 50 -7.32 -12.89 -2.22
C PRO A 50 -6.24 -11.89 -2.61
N TRP A 51 -5.65 -11.19 -1.65
CA TRP A 51 -4.64 -10.16 -1.89
C TRP A 51 -3.37 -10.70 -2.55
N ARG A 52 -2.83 -9.90 -3.46
CA ARG A 52 -1.54 -10.12 -4.11
C ARG A 52 -0.76 -8.82 -4.08
N PHE A 53 0.54 -8.94 -3.84
CA PHE A 53 1.45 -7.82 -3.69
C PHE A 53 2.53 -7.86 -4.77
N ILE A 54 2.69 -6.75 -5.50
CA ILE A 54 3.83 -6.55 -6.41
C ILE A 54 4.70 -5.48 -5.80
N LEU A 55 5.85 -5.91 -5.30
CA LEU A 55 6.80 -5.06 -4.60
C LEU A 55 7.79 -4.41 -5.56
N ALA A 56 8.06 -3.13 -5.34
CA ALA A 56 9.10 -2.36 -6.01
C ALA A 56 10.00 -1.73 -4.93
N ASP A 57 11.21 -2.26 -4.73
CA ASP A 57 12.19 -1.86 -3.71
C ASP A 57 13.63 -1.74 -4.26
N ASP A 58 13.80 -1.92 -5.55
CA ASP A 58 15.01 -1.63 -6.31
C ASP A 58 14.74 -0.58 -7.41
N GLU A 59 15.77 0.08 -7.91
CA GLU A 59 15.61 1.18 -8.88
C GLU A 59 14.90 0.76 -10.17
N LYS A 60 15.12 -0.47 -10.64
CA LYS A 60 14.49 -0.99 -11.87
C LYS A 60 12.98 -1.16 -11.69
N THR A 61 12.57 -1.76 -10.57
CA THR A 61 11.16 -1.99 -10.25
C THR A 61 10.46 -0.70 -9.83
N LEU A 62 11.14 0.18 -9.08
CA LEU A 62 10.66 1.51 -8.72
C LEU A 62 10.40 2.38 -9.96
N THR A 63 11.32 2.41 -10.94
CA THR A 63 11.12 3.14 -12.19
C THR A 63 9.88 2.67 -12.93
N LYS A 64 9.64 1.36 -12.99
CA LYS A 64 8.42 0.80 -13.57
C LYS A 64 7.18 1.23 -12.79
N MET A 65 7.19 1.12 -11.46
CA MET A 65 6.06 1.47 -10.61
C MET A 65 5.76 2.97 -10.66
N ARG A 66 6.76 3.83 -10.60
CA ARG A 66 6.62 5.28 -10.76
C ARG A 66 5.98 5.64 -12.10
N SER A 67 6.31 4.91 -13.17
CA SER A 67 5.80 5.21 -14.51
C SER A 67 4.28 5.03 -14.66
N ILE A 68 3.61 4.31 -13.79
CA ILE A 68 2.16 4.15 -13.82
C ILE A 68 1.42 5.24 -13.02
N LEU A 69 2.11 5.98 -12.14
CA LEU A 69 1.50 7.01 -11.31
C LEU A 69 1.12 8.25 -12.15
N TYR A 70 -0.01 8.87 -11.83
CA TYR A 70 -0.34 10.18 -12.37
C TYR A 70 0.51 11.26 -11.68
N SER A 71 0.70 12.39 -12.37
CA SER A 71 1.59 13.47 -11.93
C SER A 71 1.33 13.94 -10.50
N GLY A 72 0.06 14.05 -10.09
CA GLY A 72 -0.32 14.48 -8.74
C GLY A 72 0.19 13.55 -7.63
N ASN A 73 0.35 12.25 -7.90
CA ASN A 73 0.97 11.32 -6.95
C ASN A 73 2.47 11.19 -7.17
N LEU A 74 2.92 11.19 -8.42
CA LEU A 74 4.34 11.02 -8.74
C LEU A 74 5.21 12.09 -8.09
N GLN A 75 4.74 13.35 -8.04
CA GLN A 75 5.51 14.48 -7.50
C GLN A 75 6.03 14.27 -6.07
N TRP A 76 5.32 13.48 -5.24
CA TRP A 76 5.73 13.17 -3.87
C TRP A 76 6.11 11.69 -3.67
N ALA A 77 5.39 10.76 -4.30
CA ALA A 77 5.61 9.34 -4.11
C ALA A 77 6.92 8.83 -4.74
N GLN A 78 7.52 9.58 -5.69
CA GLN A 78 8.82 9.22 -6.26
C GLN A 78 9.96 9.19 -5.24
N LYS A 79 9.82 9.86 -4.09
CA LYS A 79 10.79 9.84 -3.00
C LYS A 79 10.65 8.64 -2.07
N ALA A 80 9.53 7.93 -2.13
CA ALA A 80 9.35 6.72 -1.33
C ALA A 80 10.34 5.63 -1.77
N PRO A 81 11.10 5.02 -0.82
CA PRO A 81 12.05 3.96 -1.13
C PRO A 81 11.40 2.65 -1.56
N VAL A 82 10.09 2.50 -1.28
CA VAL A 82 9.32 1.31 -1.64
C VAL A 82 7.95 1.73 -2.17
N LEU A 83 7.53 1.10 -3.27
CA LEU A 83 6.18 1.16 -3.79
C LEU A 83 5.59 -0.25 -3.87
N LEU A 84 4.33 -0.40 -3.49
CA LEU A 84 3.63 -1.68 -3.45
C LEU A 84 2.33 -1.57 -4.24
N LEU A 85 2.19 -2.32 -5.32
CA LEU A 85 0.90 -2.46 -5.99
C LEU A 85 0.13 -3.61 -5.35
N ILE A 86 -1.10 -3.36 -4.98
CA ILE A 86 -2.02 -4.33 -4.39
C ILE A 86 -3.06 -4.73 -5.43
N ALA A 87 -3.22 -6.03 -5.63
CA ALA A 87 -4.26 -6.62 -6.44
C ALA A 87 -5.04 -7.68 -5.65
N ALA A 88 -6.25 -7.99 -6.07
CA ALA A 88 -7.14 -8.95 -5.45
C ALA A 88 -7.61 -10.00 -6.46
N LYS A 89 -7.51 -11.29 -6.13
CA LYS A 89 -8.04 -12.38 -6.93
C LYS A 89 -9.56 -12.36 -6.87
N LYS A 90 -10.23 -12.35 -8.02
CA LYS A 90 -11.68 -12.20 -8.13
C LYS A 90 -12.48 -13.48 -7.84
N THR A 91 -11.83 -14.63 -7.78
CA THR A 91 -12.50 -15.93 -7.63
C THR A 91 -11.94 -16.73 -6.45
N PHE A 92 -12.74 -17.59 -5.88
CA PHE A 92 -12.31 -18.57 -4.88
C PHE A 92 -11.37 -19.60 -5.50
N SER A 93 -10.33 -19.99 -4.77
CA SER A 93 -9.35 -20.99 -5.23
C SER A 93 -9.94 -22.40 -5.27
N LEU A 94 -10.93 -22.69 -4.42
CA LEU A 94 -11.53 -23.99 -4.28
C LEU A 94 -12.37 -24.41 -5.50
N ASN A 95 -13.20 -23.52 -6.03
CA ASN A 95 -14.22 -23.84 -7.04
C ASN A 95 -14.23 -22.89 -8.23
N ASN A 96 -13.35 -21.89 -8.21
CA ASN A 96 -13.26 -20.85 -9.24
C ASN A 96 -14.52 -19.97 -9.41
N GLU A 97 -15.44 -20.02 -8.43
CA GLU A 97 -16.59 -19.13 -8.38
C GLU A 97 -16.19 -17.71 -8.00
N GLU A 98 -17.04 -16.73 -8.32
CA GLU A 98 -16.81 -15.33 -7.99
C GLU A 98 -16.69 -15.12 -6.47
N ASN A 99 -15.58 -14.52 -6.03
CA ASN A 99 -15.39 -14.07 -4.66
C ASN A 99 -15.85 -12.62 -4.52
N PHE A 100 -17.10 -12.41 -4.23
CA PHE A 100 -17.68 -11.07 -4.07
C PHE A 100 -16.96 -10.22 -3.01
N TRP A 101 -16.28 -10.84 -2.05
CA TRP A 101 -15.61 -10.18 -0.92
C TRP A 101 -14.15 -9.83 -1.18
N HIS A 102 -13.59 -10.17 -2.35
CA HIS A 102 -12.16 -10.03 -2.64
C HIS A 102 -11.59 -8.62 -2.37
N MET A 103 -12.35 -7.56 -2.65
CA MET A 103 -11.93 -6.18 -2.40
C MET A 103 -11.99 -5.80 -0.93
N PHE A 104 -13.03 -6.24 -0.21
CA PHE A 104 -13.20 -6.01 1.23
C PHE A 104 -12.07 -6.69 2.01
N ASP A 105 -11.81 -7.96 1.72
CA ASP A 105 -10.77 -8.75 2.35
C ASP A 105 -9.37 -8.14 2.09
N THR A 106 -9.12 -7.71 0.85
CA THR A 106 -7.87 -7.04 0.49
C THR A 106 -7.71 -5.69 1.21
N GLY A 107 -8.80 -4.95 1.42
CA GLY A 107 -8.82 -3.73 2.25
C GLY A 107 -8.47 -4.03 3.71
N THR A 108 -8.92 -5.17 4.24
CA THR A 108 -8.57 -5.64 5.59
C THR A 108 -7.06 -5.93 5.68
N ALA A 109 -6.49 -6.62 4.70
CA ALA A 109 -5.04 -6.89 4.64
C ALA A 109 -4.23 -5.58 4.58
N TRP A 110 -4.69 -4.58 3.83
CA TRP A 110 -4.11 -3.24 3.84
C TRP A 110 -4.15 -2.59 5.23
N GLY A 111 -5.24 -2.75 5.97
CA GLY A 111 -5.38 -2.26 7.35
C GLY A 111 -4.31 -2.85 8.28
N PHE A 112 -4.12 -4.17 8.28
CA PHE A 112 -3.10 -4.87 9.07
C PHE A 112 -1.69 -4.42 8.69
N LEU A 113 -1.39 -4.37 7.39
CA LEU A 113 -0.12 -3.87 6.86
C LEU A 113 0.20 -2.47 7.39
N SER A 114 -0.76 -1.55 7.32
CA SER A 114 -0.56 -0.16 7.69
C SER A 114 -0.32 0.04 9.19
N LEU A 115 -0.93 -0.79 10.04
CA LEU A 115 -0.74 -0.75 11.48
C LEU A 115 0.61 -1.33 11.89
N GLU A 116 1.05 -2.45 11.30
CA GLU A 116 2.37 -3.02 11.56
C GLU A 116 3.48 -2.08 11.07
N ALA A 117 3.30 -1.43 9.92
CA ALA A 117 4.21 -0.40 9.43
C ALA A 117 4.34 0.75 10.45
N GLN A 118 3.21 1.28 10.94
CA GLN A 118 3.19 2.34 11.95
C GLN A 118 3.96 1.95 13.22
N LYS A 119 3.78 0.73 13.73
CA LYS A 119 4.52 0.19 14.89
C LYS A 119 6.04 0.22 14.68
N ARG A 120 6.50 0.06 13.44
CA ARG A 120 7.93 0.08 13.06
C ARG A 120 8.45 1.47 12.71
N GLY A 121 7.66 2.53 12.90
CA GLY A 121 8.00 3.89 12.50
C GLY A 121 8.05 4.07 10.98
N ILE A 122 7.35 3.21 10.24
CA ILE A 122 7.23 3.24 8.78
C ILE A 122 5.88 3.80 8.42
N ILE A 123 5.88 4.78 7.52
CA ILE A 123 4.67 5.42 7.02
C ILE A 123 4.21 4.77 5.71
N THR A 124 2.90 4.75 5.52
CA THR A 124 2.27 4.18 4.33
C THR A 124 1.17 5.12 3.82
N HIS A 125 1.08 5.24 2.49
CA HIS A 125 0.05 6.05 1.84
C HIS A 125 -0.49 5.33 0.59
N ALA A 126 -1.75 4.91 0.64
CA ALA A 126 -2.43 4.30 -0.50
C ALA A 126 -2.92 5.35 -1.50
N MET A 127 -2.71 5.12 -2.79
CA MET A 127 -2.98 6.05 -3.88
C MET A 127 -3.93 5.44 -4.91
N GLY A 128 -5.04 6.16 -5.21
CA GLY A 128 -5.92 5.81 -6.34
C GLY A 128 -5.53 6.44 -7.67
N GLY A 129 -4.63 7.43 -7.67
CA GLY A 129 -4.25 8.21 -8.86
C GLY A 129 -3.11 7.54 -9.66
N PHE A 130 -3.42 6.48 -10.40
CA PHE A 130 -2.49 5.77 -11.30
C PHE A 130 -3.23 5.13 -12.47
N SER A 131 -2.52 4.74 -13.53
CA SER A 131 -3.08 4.06 -14.69
C SER A 131 -3.18 2.55 -14.48
N MET A 132 -4.39 2.04 -14.19
CA MET A 132 -4.65 0.60 -14.03
C MET A 132 -4.33 -0.18 -15.32
N SER A 133 -4.68 0.36 -16.50
CA SER A 133 -4.40 -0.30 -17.79
C SER A 133 -2.91 -0.44 -18.05
N LYS A 134 -2.13 0.61 -17.73
CA LYS A 134 -0.67 0.58 -17.85
C LYS A 134 -0.06 -0.38 -16.82
N ALA A 135 -0.58 -0.40 -15.59
CA ALA A 135 -0.15 -1.34 -14.55
C ALA A 135 -0.37 -2.79 -14.99
N ARG A 136 -1.59 -3.11 -15.47
CA ARG A 136 -1.94 -4.45 -15.97
C ARG A 136 -0.98 -4.94 -17.05
N LYS A 137 -0.71 -4.08 -18.06
CA LYS A 137 0.21 -4.39 -19.14
C LYS A 137 1.65 -4.57 -18.67
N LEU A 138 2.15 -3.64 -17.84
CA LEU A 138 3.55 -3.58 -17.44
C LEU A 138 3.96 -4.69 -16.49
N PHE A 139 3.05 -5.05 -15.57
CA PHE A 139 3.27 -6.12 -14.57
C PHE A 139 2.64 -7.46 -14.98
N LYS A 140 2.05 -7.54 -16.19
CA LYS A 140 1.42 -8.76 -16.74
C LYS A 140 0.35 -9.34 -15.80
N ILE A 141 -0.48 -8.47 -15.21
CA ILE A 141 -1.54 -8.87 -14.30
C ILE A 141 -2.70 -9.42 -15.12
N SER A 142 -3.07 -10.68 -14.89
CA SER A 142 -4.21 -11.34 -15.52
C SER A 142 -5.55 -10.64 -15.18
N ASP A 143 -6.55 -10.83 -16.02
CA ASP A 143 -7.91 -10.33 -15.79
C ASP A 143 -8.62 -11.04 -14.61
N ASP A 144 -8.04 -12.12 -14.10
CA ASP A 144 -8.51 -12.78 -12.86
C ASP A 144 -8.28 -11.93 -11.60
N TYR A 145 -7.49 -10.86 -11.73
CA TYR A 145 -7.18 -9.97 -10.61
C TYR A 145 -7.74 -8.56 -10.83
N GLU A 146 -8.35 -8.02 -9.79
CA GLU A 146 -8.66 -6.59 -9.71
C GLU A 146 -7.45 -5.83 -9.17
N ILE A 147 -7.08 -4.72 -9.84
CA ILE A 147 -6.01 -3.85 -9.36
C ILE A 147 -6.61 -2.84 -8.39
N VAL A 148 -6.14 -2.85 -7.13
CA VAL A 148 -6.78 -2.12 -6.04
C VAL A 148 -6.17 -0.74 -5.84
N THR A 149 -4.86 -0.70 -5.55
CA THR A 149 -4.17 0.55 -5.19
C THR A 149 -2.66 0.41 -5.34
N VAL A 150 -1.96 1.55 -5.39
CA VAL A 150 -0.51 1.60 -5.17
C VAL A 150 -0.25 2.26 -3.82
N VAL A 151 0.63 1.67 -3.03
CA VAL A 151 1.02 2.16 -1.70
C VAL A 151 2.45 2.64 -1.73
N ALA A 152 2.70 3.87 -1.29
CA ALA A 152 4.03 4.38 -0.99
C ALA A 152 4.39 4.00 0.44
N ILE A 153 5.60 3.47 0.66
CA ILE A 153 6.11 2.96 1.95
C ILE A 153 7.51 3.55 2.18
N GLY A 154 7.74 4.09 3.38
CA GLY A 154 9.03 4.69 3.72
C GLY A 154 9.04 5.25 5.14
N ARG A 155 10.05 6.03 5.50
CA ARG A 155 10.11 6.76 6.76
C ARG A 155 9.74 8.22 6.56
N TYR A 156 9.41 8.92 7.63
CA TYR A 156 9.10 10.35 7.59
C TYR A 156 10.29 11.13 7.03
N GLY A 157 10.00 11.95 6.02
CA GLY A 157 10.92 12.94 5.45
C GLY A 157 10.61 14.35 5.92
N ASP A 158 11.35 15.32 5.40
CA ASP A 158 11.15 16.71 5.69
C ASP A 158 9.94 17.27 4.93
N ILE A 159 8.91 17.67 5.68
CA ILE A 159 7.67 18.25 5.13
C ILE A 159 7.93 19.58 4.41
N SER A 160 9.03 20.29 4.73
CA SER A 160 9.38 21.55 4.07
C SER A 160 9.69 21.37 2.59
N GLN A 161 10.05 20.16 2.17
CA GLN A 161 10.33 19.81 0.77
C GLN A 161 9.08 19.59 -0.08
N LEU A 162 7.89 19.57 0.53
CA LEU A 162 6.63 19.52 -0.18
C LEU A 162 6.18 20.92 -0.59
N SER A 163 5.50 21.00 -1.74
CA SER A 163 4.75 22.20 -2.10
C SER A 163 3.59 22.44 -1.12
N ASP A 164 3.13 23.67 -1.00
CA ASP A 164 2.13 24.04 0.03
C ASP A 164 0.80 23.30 -0.14
N ASP A 165 0.42 22.95 -1.36
CA ASP A 165 -0.77 22.16 -1.68
C ASP A 165 -0.67 20.67 -1.25
N LEU A 166 0.55 20.20 -0.93
CA LEU A 166 0.80 18.82 -0.51
C LEU A 166 1.02 18.65 1.00
N LYS A 167 1.25 19.75 1.73
CA LYS A 167 1.40 19.77 3.18
C LYS A 167 0.05 19.58 3.87
#